data_ec3b1b7cd547d6547da449fb8b4817b2
#
_entry.id   ec3b1b7cd547d6547da449fb8b4817b2
#
_cell.length_a   1.000
_cell.length_b   1.000
_cell.length_c   1.000
_cell.angle_alpha   90.00
_cell.angle_beta   90.00
_cell.angle_gamma   90.00
#
_symmetry.space_group_name_H-M   'P 1'
#
loop_
_entity.id
_entity.type
_entity.pdbx_description
1 polymer ?
#
loop_
_entity_poly.entity_id
_entity_poly.type
_entity_poly.pdbx_seq_one_letter_code
_entity_poly.pdbx_strand_id
1 'polypeptide(L)'
;MKSVYKLEAEHGRVTIGALAKDQSVSPASASAMVKKLAALNLLEHEPYRGAHLTDAGERVALEVIRHHRLLELYLAKTLGVSVDDVHDEADRLEHAISEELEARIDRALDFPTHDPHGDPIPDANLEWPSEGR
;
A
#
# COMPACT_ATOMS: atom_id res chain seq x y z
N MET A 1 -1.20 6.50 -0.23
CA MET A 1 -1.52 5.73 0.99
C MET A 1 -0.44 4.74 1.39
N LYS A 2 0.15 3.99 0.45
CA LYS A 2 1.25 3.06 0.76
C LYS A 2 2.43 3.77 1.44
N SER A 3 2.84 4.92 0.90
CA SER A 3 3.94 5.69 1.47
C SER A 3 3.64 6.19 2.87
N VAL A 4 2.42 6.63 3.11
CA VAL A 4 1.98 7.10 4.43
C VAL A 4 2.03 5.95 5.43
N TYR A 5 1.52 4.79 5.07
CA TYR A 5 1.56 3.59 5.92
C TYR A 5 3.00 3.20 6.26
N LYS A 6 3.86 3.15 5.25
CA LYS A 6 5.27 2.82 5.41
C LYS A 6 5.98 3.79 6.36
N LEU A 7 5.80 5.10 6.14
CA LEU A 7 6.46 6.12 6.96
C LEU A 7 5.97 6.09 8.41
N GLU A 8 4.67 5.87 8.62
CA GLU A 8 4.14 5.74 9.97
C GLU A 8 4.70 4.50 10.67
N ALA A 9 4.79 3.38 9.96
CA ALA A 9 5.35 2.15 10.52
C ALA A 9 6.82 2.31 10.90
N GLU A 10 7.60 3.06 10.09
CA GLU A 10 9.03 3.27 10.35
C GLU A 10 9.31 4.32 11.42
N HIS A 11 8.50 5.37 11.51
CA HIS A 11 8.80 6.55 12.33
C HIS A 11 7.75 6.89 13.38
N GLY A 12 6.63 6.14 13.43
CA GLY A 12 5.53 6.41 14.35
C GLY A 12 4.63 7.56 13.93
N ARG A 13 5.01 8.32 12.91
CA ARG A 13 4.23 9.46 12.38
C ARG A 13 4.72 9.79 10.97
N VAL A 14 3.91 10.57 10.25
CA VAL A 14 4.27 11.04 8.91
C VAL A 14 4.46 12.55 8.95
N THR A 15 5.65 13.03 8.59
CA THR A 15 5.92 14.45 8.45
C THR A 15 5.80 14.86 6.99
N ILE A 16 5.50 16.14 6.76
CA ILE A 16 5.43 16.70 5.39
C ILE A 16 6.77 16.51 4.67
N GLY A 17 7.88 16.78 5.38
CA GLY A 17 9.21 16.63 4.80
C GLY A 17 9.53 15.20 4.39
N ALA A 18 9.23 14.23 5.24
CA ALA A 18 9.47 12.82 4.93
C ALA A 18 8.60 12.35 3.76
N LEU A 19 7.33 12.75 3.72
CA LEU A 19 6.43 12.40 2.62
C LEU A 19 6.88 13.01 1.30
N ALA A 20 7.27 14.29 1.32
CA ALA A 20 7.77 14.99 0.14
C ALA A 20 8.99 14.26 -0.44
N LYS A 21 9.92 13.88 0.41
CA LYS A 21 11.13 13.18 0.00
C LYS A 21 10.80 11.80 -0.56
N ASP A 22 9.96 11.04 0.12
CA ASP A 22 9.58 9.70 -0.32
C ASP A 22 8.87 9.70 -1.68
N GLN A 23 8.01 10.68 -1.92
CA GLN A 23 7.25 10.80 -3.17
C GLN A 23 7.97 11.60 -4.25
N SER A 24 9.13 12.15 -3.96
CA SER A 24 9.87 13.04 -4.87
C SER A 24 9.02 14.22 -5.36
N VAL A 25 8.30 14.83 -4.43
CA VAL A 25 7.46 16.01 -4.70
C VAL A 25 7.87 17.17 -3.79
N SER A 26 7.35 18.37 -4.08
CA SER A 26 7.61 19.54 -3.24
C SER A 26 6.91 19.41 -1.88
N PRO A 27 7.42 20.12 -0.83
CA PRO A 27 6.70 20.18 0.44
C PRO A 27 5.28 20.71 0.31
N ALA A 28 5.04 21.66 -0.59
CA ALA A 28 3.70 22.17 -0.86
C ALA A 28 2.77 21.08 -1.41
N SER A 29 3.26 20.26 -2.32
CA SER A 29 2.49 19.12 -2.86
C SER A 29 2.21 18.08 -1.78
N ALA A 30 3.19 17.76 -0.96
CA ALA A 30 3.00 16.81 0.15
C ALA A 30 1.99 17.34 1.16
N SER A 31 2.05 18.62 1.48
CA SER A 31 1.08 19.27 2.37
C SER A 31 -0.33 19.18 1.82
N ALA A 32 -0.50 19.43 0.51
CA ALA A 32 -1.80 19.28 -0.15
C ALA A 32 -2.32 17.85 -0.10
N MET A 33 -1.47 16.86 -0.28
CA MET A 33 -1.82 15.44 -0.16
C MET A 33 -2.33 15.12 1.26
N VAL A 34 -1.62 15.58 2.28
CA VAL A 34 -2.01 15.36 3.69
C VAL A 34 -3.36 16.00 3.98
N LYS A 35 -3.57 17.24 3.54
CA LYS A 35 -4.84 17.93 3.73
C LYS A 35 -6.00 17.21 3.06
N LYS A 36 -5.79 16.70 1.85
CA LYS A 36 -6.81 15.95 1.13
C LYS A 36 -7.18 14.66 1.87
N LEU A 37 -6.18 13.91 2.34
CA LEU A 37 -6.41 12.68 3.08
C LEU A 37 -7.08 12.96 4.43
N ALA A 38 -6.72 14.06 5.10
CA ALA A 38 -7.36 14.47 6.35
C ALA A 38 -8.82 14.85 6.12
N ALA A 39 -9.13 15.55 5.01
CA ALA A 39 -10.49 15.89 4.64
C ALA A 39 -11.36 14.66 4.38
N LEU A 40 -10.75 13.55 3.94
CA LEU A 40 -11.42 12.27 3.74
C LEU A 40 -11.46 11.39 4.99
N ASN A 41 -10.98 11.91 6.13
CA ASN A 41 -10.93 11.19 7.40
C ASN A 41 -9.99 9.97 7.39
N LEU A 42 -8.99 9.99 6.52
CA LEU A 42 -8.00 8.92 6.42
C LEU A 42 -6.72 9.22 7.22
N LEU A 43 -6.49 10.49 7.51
CA LEU A 43 -5.37 10.96 8.34
C LEU A 43 -5.86 11.93 9.40
N GLU A 44 -5.17 11.95 10.53
CA GLU A 44 -5.26 13.00 11.53
C GLU A 44 -3.96 13.77 11.52
N HIS A 45 -4.02 15.08 11.30
CA HIS A 45 -2.86 15.94 11.26
C HIS A 45 -2.79 16.81 12.52
N GLU A 46 -1.70 16.67 13.27
CA GLU A 46 -1.43 17.49 14.45
C GLU A 46 -0.31 18.49 14.15
N PRO A 47 -0.53 19.79 14.36
CA PRO A 47 0.53 20.78 14.16
C PRO A 47 1.79 20.39 14.94
N TYR A 48 2.93 20.48 14.30
CA TYR A 48 4.26 20.19 14.87
C TYR A 48 4.52 18.71 15.23
N ARG A 49 3.51 17.84 15.16
CA ARG A 49 3.66 16.43 15.50
C ARG A 49 3.59 15.49 14.31
N GLY A 50 3.18 16.01 13.16
CA GLY A 50 3.00 15.21 11.96
C GLY A 50 1.62 14.60 11.86
N ALA A 51 1.47 13.60 11.00
CA ALA A 51 0.19 12.98 10.71
C ALA A 51 0.20 11.50 11.08
N HIS A 52 -0.99 11.00 11.40
CA HIS A 52 -1.22 9.58 11.70
C HIS A 52 -2.41 9.08 10.89
N LEU A 53 -2.35 7.82 10.48
CA LEU A 53 -3.49 7.17 9.84
C LEU A 53 -4.61 6.97 10.86
N THR A 54 -5.84 7.23 10.42
CA THR A 54 -7.02 6.77 11.15
C THR A 54 -7.20 5.27 10.91
N ASP A 55 -8.12 4.61 11.63
CA ASP A 55 -8.44 3.21 11.37
C ASP A 55 -8.91 3.03 9.92
N ALA A 56 -9.74 3.95 9.42
CA ALA A 56 -10.18 3.91 8.02
C ALA A 56 -9.00 4.08 7.06
N GLY A 57 -8.07 4.99 7.36
CA GLY A 57 -6.87 5.19 6.55
C GLY A 57 -5.97 3.97 6.52
N GLU A 58 -5.81 3.31 7.65
CA GLU A 58 -5.03 2.08 7.72
C GLU A 58 -5.64 0.98 6.86
N ARG A 59 -6.96 0.82 6.90
CA ARG A 59 -7.64 -0.18 6.06
C ARG A 59 -7.47 0.12 4.58
N VAL A 60 -7.60 1.37 4.17
CA VAL A 60 -7.39 1.77 2.76
C VAL A 60 -5.95 1.46 2.34
N ALA A 61 -4.99 1.80 3.19
CA ALA A 61 -3.58 1.52 2.90
C ALA A 61 -3.31 0.01 2.75
N LEU A 62 -3.87 -0.80 3.64
CA LEU A 62 -3.70 -2.25 3.60
C LEU A 62 -4.36 -2.86 2.36
N GLU A 63 -5.51 -2.34 1.93
CA GLU A 63 -6.16 -2.78 0.69
C GLU A 63 -5.27 -2.49 -0.52
N VAL A 64 -4.70 -1.29 -0.60
CA VAL A 64 -3.80 -0.93 -1.71
C VAL A 64 -2.55 -1.82 -1.70
N ILE A 65 -1.97 -2.05 -0.53
CA ILE A 65 -0.80 -2.93 -0.38
C ILE A 65 -1.15 -4.35 -0.84
N ARG A 66 -2.30 -4.86 -0.44
CA ARG A 66 -2.76 -6.19 -0.84
C ARG A 66 -2.93 -6.27 -2.36
N HIS A 67 -3.63 -5.30 -2.98
CA HIS A 67 -3.80 -5.24 -4.42
C HIS A 67 -2.45 -5.25 -5.14
N HIS A 68 -1.55 -4.39 -4.70
CA HIS A 68 -0.23 -4.25 -5.31
C HIS A 68 0.56 -5.57 -5.25
N ARG A 69 0.65 -6.17 -4.07
CA ARG A 69 1.47 -7.37 -3.87
C ARG A 69 0.88 -8.61 -4.52
N LEU A 70 -0.46 -8.75 -4.53
CA LEU A 70 -1.12 -9.81 -5.29
C LEU A 70 -0.91 -9.65 -6.78
N LEU A 71 -1.00 -8.42 -7.30
CA LEU A 71 -0.76 -8.14 -8.72
C LEU A 71 0.67 -8.46 -9.11
N GLU A 72 1.64 -8.06 -8.29
CA GLU A 72 3.05 -8.40 -8.56
C GLU A 72 3.24 -9.91 -8.69
N LEU A 73 2.69 -10.67 -7.77
CA LEU A 73 2.82 -12.11 -7.80
C LEU A 73 2.12 -12.73 -9.01
N TYR A 74 0.91 -12.26 -9.33
CA TYR A 74 0.16 -12.74 -10.48
C TYR A 74 0.91 -12.47 -11.79
N LEU A 75 1.41 -11.25 -11.95
CA LEU A 75 2.16 -10.85 -13.15
C LEU A 75 3.43 -11.69 -13.32
N ALA A 76 4.17 -11.89 -12.25
CA ALA A 76 5.41 -12.67 -12.30
C ALA A 76 5.14 -14.17 -12.54
N LYS A 77 4.24 -14.74 -11.76
CA LYS A 77 4.03 -16.18 -11.73
C LYS A 77 3.19 -16.69 -12.89
N THR A 78 2.16 -15.95 -13.27
CA THR A 78 1.21 -16.39 -14.30
C THR A 78 1.52 -15.83 -15.68
N LEU A 79 1.92 -14.57 -15.76
CA LEU A 79 2.17 -13.89 -17.03
C LEU A 79 3.65 -13.79 -17.40
N GLY A 80 4.54 -14.23 -16.52
CA GLY A 80 5.97 -14.25 -16.80
C GLY A 80 6.63 -12.87 -16.85
N VAL A 81 6.00 -11.86 -16.25
CA VAL A 81 6.61 -10.53 -16.15
C VAL A 81 7.82 -10.62 -15.21
N SER A 82 8.94 -9.99 -15.59
CA SER A 82 10.14 -10.05 -14.76
C SER A 82 9.92 -9.40 -13.40
N VAL A 83 10.61 -9.89 -12.37
CA VAL A 83 10.52 -9.35 -11.02
C VAL A 83 10.93 -7.87 -10.99
N ASP A 84 11.81 -7.45 -11.91
CA ASP A 84 12.23 -6.05 -12.00
C ASP A 84 11.14 -5.13 -12.57
N ASP A 85 10.20 -5.68 -13.35
CA ASP A 85 9.16 -4.91 -14.03
C ASP A 85 7.80 -4.97 -13.32
N VAL A 86 7.56 -5.95 -12.45
CA VAL A 86 6.24 -6.15 -11.85
C VAL A 86 5.79 -4.97 -10.99
N HIS A 87 6.73 -4.27 -10.35
CA HIS A 87 6.39 -3.15 -9.49
C HIS A 87 5.67 -2.04 -10.24
N ASP A 88 6.23 -1.63 -11.38
CA ASP A 88 5.65 -0.55 -12.18
C ASP A 88 4.30 -0.95 -12.78
N GLU A 89 4.16 -2.20 -13.23
CA GLU A 89 2.89 -2.68 -13.73
C GLU A 89 1.83 -2.75 -12.63
N ALA A 90 2.20 -3.25 -11.46
CA ALA A 90 1.28 -3.31 -10.31
C ALA A 90 0.84 -1.90 -9.86
N ASP A 91 1.76 -0.92 -9.87
CA ASP A 91 1.43 0.46 -9.56
C ASP A 91 0.35 1.03 -10.48
N ARG A 92 0.37 0.65 -11.76
CA ARG A 92 -0.64 1.11 -12.72
C ARG A 92 -1.99 0.43 -12.50
N LEU A 93 -2.00 -0.81 -12.07
CA LEU A 93 -3.22 -1.64 -12.00
C LEU A 93 -3.88 -1.62 -10.63
N GLU A 94 -3.16 -1.32 -9.56
CA GLU A 94 -3.65 -1.51 -8.19
C GLU A 94 -4.91 -0.72 -7.83
N HIS A 95 -5.12 0.41 -8.50
CA HIS A 95 -6.30 1.26 -8.25
C HIS A 95 -7.48 0.93 -9.17
N ALA A 96 -7.25 0.10 -10.19
CA ALA A 96 -8.27 -0.23 -11.19
C ALA A 96 -8.87 -1.62 -11.01
N ILE A 97 -8.23 -2.49 -10.23
CA ILE A 97 -8.68 -3.86 -10.03
C ILE A 97 -9.93 -3.90 -9.17
N SER A 98 -10.93 -4.69 -9.59
CA SER A 98 -12.12 -4.91 -8.79
C SER A 98 -11.85 -5.92 -7.68
N GLU A 99 -12.67 -5.88 -6.64
CA GLU A 99 -12.56 -6.86 -5.56
C GLU A 99 -12.87 -8.28 -6.02
N GLU A 100 -13.78 -8.43 -6.96
CA GLU A 100 -14.07 -9.73 -7.55
C GLU A 100 -12.87 -10.30 -8.30
N LEU A 101 -12.21 -9.48 -9.11
CA LEU A 101 -11.02 -9.92 -9.84
C LEU A 101 -9.89 -10.24 -8.88
N GLU A 102 -9.71 -9.42 -7.85
CA GLU A 102 -8.71 -9.67 -6.81
C GLU A 102 -8.93 -11.02 -6.12
N ALA A 103 -10.18 -11.33 -5.77
CA ALA A 103 -10.53 -12.60 -5.14
C ALA A 103 -10.22 -13.79 -6.07
N ARG A 104 -10.45 -13.62 -7.38
CA ARG A 104 -10.11 -14.65 -8.38
C ARG A 104 -8.61 -14.85 -8.52
N ILE A 105 -7.86 -13.78 -8.50
CA ILE A 105 -6.39 -13.83 -8.54
C ILE A 105 -5.85 -14.54 -7.29
N ASP A 106 -6.36 -14.16 -6.13
CA ASP A 106 -5.97 -14.75 -4.86
C ASP A 106 -6.19 -16.27 -4.86
N ARG A 107 -7.36 -16.69 -5.31
CA ARG A 107 -7.70 -18.11 -5.44
C ARG A 107 -6.81 -18.83 -6.48
N ALA A 108 -6.60 -18.20 -7.62
CA ALA A 108 -5.76 -18.76 -8.68
C ALA A 108 -4.33 -18.97 -8.24
N LEU A 109 -3.84 -18.14 -7.33
CA LEU A 109 -2.51 -18.25 -6.74
C LEU A 109 -2.48 -19.11 -5.47
N ASP A 110 -3.60 -19.75 -5.14
CA ASP A 110 -3.74 -20.61 -3.95
C ASP A 110 -3.50 -19.84 -2.65
N PHE A 111 -4.11 -18.66 -2.54
CA PHE A 111 -4.09 -17.82 -1.34
C PHE A 111 -2.66 -17.54 -0.85
N PRO A 112 -1.84 -16.88 -1.67
CA PRO A 112 -0.43 -16.66 -1.35
C PRO A 112 -0.26 -15.74 -0.14
N THR A 113 0.84 -15.91 0.56
CA THR A 113 1.17 -15.10 1.73
C THR A 113 2.31 -14.11 1.48
N HIS A 114 3.06 -14.28 0.39
CA HIS A 114 4.20 -13.42 0.05
C HIS A 114 4.27 -13.13 -1.43
N ASP A 115 4.77 -11.95 -1.78
CA ASP A 115 4.96 -11.52 -3.16
C ASP A 115 6.28 -12.06 -3.75
N PRO A 116 6.62 -11.74 -5.02
CA PRO A 116 7.87 -12.23 -5.61
C PRO A 116 9.15 -11.74 -4.93
N HIS A 117 9.06 -10.65 -4.19
CA HIS A 117 10.19 -10.09 -3.45
C HIS A 117 10.30 -10.66 -2.03
N GLY A 118 9.38 -11.51 -1.62
CA GLY A 118 9.32 -12.06 -0.27
C GLY A 118 8.58 -11.19 0.74
N ASP A 119 7.91 -10.12 0.28
CA ASP A 119 7.14 -9.26 1.16
C ASP A 119 5.78 -9.88 1.49
N PRO A 120 5.31 -9.77 2.75
CA PRO A 120 4.05 -10.38 3.13
C PRO A 120 2.84 -9.71 2.46
N ILE A 121 1.82 -10.50 2.16
CA ILE A 121 0.57 -10.03 1.55
C ILE A 121 -0.52 -10.06 2.61
N PRO A 122 -1.17 -8.91 2.92
CA PRO A 122 -2.35 -8.93 3.79
C PRO A 122 -3.43 -9.84 3.20
N ASP A 123 -4.11 -10.59 4.03
CA ASP A 123 -5.19 -11.47 3.57
C ASP A 123 -6.49 -10.69 3.26
N ALA A 124 -7.55 -11.41 2.90
CA ALA A 124 -8.83 -10.78 2.55
C ALA A 124 -9.46 -9.99 3.71
N ASN A 125 -9.07 -10.29 4.93
CA ASN A 125 -9.49 -9.57 6.14
C ASN A 125 -8.52 -8.46 6.52
N LEU A 126 -7.53 -8.19 5.67
CA LEU A 126 -6.48 -7.19 5.88
C LEU A 126 -5.58 -7.49 7.08
N GLU A 127 -5.39 -8.76 7.35
CA GLU A 127 -4.49 -9.22 8.40
C GLU A 127 -3.19 -9.74 7.78
N TRP A 128 -2.09 -9.50 8.47
CA TRP A 128 -0.78 -9.98 8.03
C TRP A 128 -0.66 -11.48 8.24
N PRO A 129 0.11 -12.18 7.38
CA PRO A 129 0.39 -13.59 7.60
C PRO A 129 1.06 -13.82 8.96
N SER A 130 0.77 -14.95 9.58
CA SER A 130 1.42 -15.32 10.84
C SER A 130 2.90 -15.58 10.60
N GLU A 131 3.77 -14.99 11.43
CA GLU A 131 5.19 -15.22 11.35
C GLU A 131 5.55 -16.65 11.72
N GLY A 132 6.60 -17.19 11.08
CA GLY A 132 7.08 -18.54 11.35
C GLY A 132 6.19 -19.65 10.84
N ARG A 133 5.21 -19.34 10.02
CA ARG A 133 4.26 -20.32 9.44
C ARG A 133 4.56 -20.59 8.00
#